data_440889ec1c2506ad639fd4b21f8c60f2
#
_entry.id   440889ec1c2506ad639fd4b21f8c60f2
#
_cell.length_a   1.000
_cell.length_b   1.000
_cell.length_c   1.000
_cell.angle_alpha   90.00
_cell.angle_beta   90.00
_cell.angle_gamma   90.00
#
_symmetry.space_group_name_H-M   'P 1'
#
loop_
_entity.id
_entity.type
_entity.pdbx_description
1 polymer ?
#
loop_
_entity_poly.entity_id
_entity_poly.type
_entity_poly.pdbx_seq_one_letter_code
_entity_poly.pdbx_strand_id
1 'polypeptide(L)'
;MIMFFFLQLDQWMMVSRIVRDKNLLPFFDIAYHGLCSGNIADDVNPIRLFAEHGHMMLVSQSFSKNMSIYCDRVGSLTVVCDSEQEAYRVQSQLKNIIISKYICPPIQGGRLVASILTDSTLKHEWKKDLQRISQRLLLTRKQLQSKLMEACPENDHQWRTITEQRGIFWYSGLTSSQVETLINDYSI
;
A
#
# COMPACT_ATOMS: atom_id res chain seq x y z
N MET A 1 -5.25 1.58 12.29
CA MET A 1 -4.65 0.23 12.43
C MET A 1 -4.27 -0.23 11.02
N ILE A 2 -2.99 -0.25 10.70
CA ILE A 2 -2.52 -0.72 9.39
C ILE A 2 -2.53 -2.24 9.45
N MET A 3 -3.52 -2.88 8.83
CA MET A 3 -3.55 -4.34 8.72
C MET A 3 -2.64 -4.76 7.56
N PHE A 4 -1.55 -5.43 7.89
CA PHE A 4 -0.60 -6.00 6.93
C PHE A 4 -1.03 -7.36 6.35
N PHE A 5 -2.29 -7.76 6.56
CA PHE A 5 -2.84 -8.99 6.01
C PHE A 5 -3.38 -8.72 4.61
N PHE A 6 -2.77 -9.37 3.63
CA PHE A 6 -3.31 -9.34 2.28
C PHE A 6 -4.54 -10.25 2.21
N LEU A 7 -5.69 -9.63 2.17
CA LEU A 7 -6.93 -10.32 1.89
C LEU A 7 -6.88 -10.92 0.48
N GLN A 8 -7.40 -12.14 0.35
CA GLN A 8 -7.64 -12.74 -0.95
C GLN A 8 -8.82 -12.05 -1.64
N LEU A 9 -8.99 -12.26 -2.93
CA LEU A 9 -10.04 -11.58 -3.70
C LEU A 9 -11.44 -11.85 -3.17
N ASP A 10 -11.72 -13.08 -2.75
CA ASP A 10 -12.99 -13.48 -2.13
C ASP A 10 -13.26 -12.72 -0.82
N GLN A 11 -12.24 -12.53 0.00
CA GLN A 11 -12.33 -11.73 1.22
C GLN A 11 -12.60 -10.25 0.90
N TRP A 12 -11.96 -9.69 -0.13
CA TRP A 12 -12.27 -8.34 -0.60
C TRP A 12 -13.70 -8.20 -1.11
N MET A 13 -14.25 -9.23 -1.76
CA MET A 13 -15.67 -9.28 -2.15
C MET A 13 -16.58 -9.26 -0.93
N MET A 14 -16.24 -9.97 0.14
CA MET A 14 -16.99 -9.94 1.40
C MET A 14 -16.93 -8.56 2.06
N VAL A 15 -15.75 -7.93 2.13
CA VAL A 15 -15.59 -6.57 2.65
C VAL A 15 -16.43 -5.57 1.84
N SER A 16 -16.40 -5.66 0.52
CA SER A 16 -17.22 -4.79 -0.35
C SER A 16 -18.72 -4.93 -0.06
N ARG A 17 -19.22 -6.15 0.17
CA ARG A 17 -20.63 -6.37 0.57
C ARG A 17 -20.94 -5.70 1.91
N ILE A 18 -20.09 -5.91 2.92
CA ILE A 18 -20.28 -5.30 4.25
C ILE A 18 -20.29 -3.78 4.17
N VAL A 19 -19.37 -3.19 3.38
CA VAL A 19 -19.31 -1.74 3.15
C VAL A 19 -20.64 -1.23 2.57
N ARG A 20 -21.20 -1.95 1.59
CA ARG A 20 -22.50 -1.61 0.99
C ARG A 20 -23.65 -1.75 1.99
N ASP A 21 -23.76 -2.91 2.67
CA ASP A 21 -24.83 -3.21 3.60
C ASP A 21 -24.88 -2.24 4.79
N LYS A 22 -23.71 -1.74 5.19
CA LYS A 22 -23.58 -0.77 6.29
C LYS A 22 -23.55 0.68 5.81
N ASN A 23 -23.71 0.93 4.52
CA ASN A 23 -23.66 2.26 3.91
C ASN A 23 -22.41 3.05 4.34
N LEU A 24 -21.23 2.41 4.27
CA LEU A 24 -19.96 3.02 4.65
C LEU A 24 -19.29 3.65 3.44
N LEU A 25 -18.55 4.73 3.67
CA LEU A 25 -17.66 5.33 2.67
C LEU A 25 -16.26 4.71 2.78
N PRO A 26 -15.82 3.87 1.84
CA PRO A 26 -14.50 3.29 1.87
C PRO A 26 -13.42 4.33 1.56
N PHE A 27 -12.34 4.30 2.34
CA PHE A 27 -11.15 5.10 2.13
C PHE A 27 -9.92 4.20 2.03
N PHE A 28 -9.37 4.08 0.83
CA PHE A 28 -8.15 3.34 0.56
C PHE A 28 -6.94 4.23 0.74
N ASP A 29 -6.01 3.82 1.60
CA ASP A 29 -4.69 4.44 1.73
C ASP A 29 -3.65 3.46 1.16
N ILE A 30 -3.07 3.83 0.01
CA ILE A 30 -2.14 2.99 -0.75
C ILE A 30 -0.78 3.66 -0.89
N ALA A 31 0.13 3.27 -0.02
CA ALA A 31 1.49 3.83 -0.02
C ALA A 31 2.54 2.87 -0.63
N TYR A 32 2.20 1.60 -0.83
CA TYR A 32 3.16 0.54 -1.17
C TYR A 32 2.80 -0.24 -2.44
N HIS A 33 1.93 0.31 -3.29
CA HIS A 33 1.51 -0.33 -4.52
C HIS A 33 2.70 -0.58 -5.47
N GLY A 34 2.72 -1.77 -6.05
CA GLY A 34 3.81 -2.28 -6.85
C GLY A 34 4.94 -2.95 -6.06
N LEU A 35 5.01 -2.75 -4.73
CA LEU A 35 6.04 -3.33 -3.87
C LEU A 35 5.61 -4.68 -3.25
N CYS A 36 4.33 -4.98 -3.27
CA CYS A 36 3.82 -6.22 -2.72
C CYS A 36 3.98 -7.39 -3.68
N SER A 37 3.40 -7.28 -4.87
CA SER A 37 3.44 -8.33 -5.90
C SER A 37 4.57 -8.11 -6.93
N GLY A 38 5.14 -6.90 -7.00
CA GLY A 38 5.99 -6.45 -8.09
C GLY A 38 5.19 -5.99 -9.32
N ASN A 39 3.85 -6.00 -9.22
CA ASN A 39 2.95 -5.56 -10.28
C ASN A 39 1.89 -4.60 -9.72
N ILE A 40 1.93 -3.35 -10.19
CA ILE A 40 0.99 -2.32 -9.75
C ILE A 40 -0.46 -2.71 -10.04
N ALA A 41 -0.69 -3.36 -11.19
CA ALA A 41 -2.04 -3.74 -11.60
C ALA A 41 -2.68 -4.74 -10.64
N ASP A 42 -1.88 -5.67 -10.10
CA ASP A 42 -2.33 -6.67 -9.15
C ASP A 42 -2.58 -6.07 -7.76
N ASP A 43 -1.68 -5.17 -7.32
CA ASP A 43 -1.78 -4.53 -6.01
C ASP A 43 -3.01 -3.60 -5.89
N VAL A 44 -3.56 -3.09 -6.98
CA VAL A 44 -4.74 -2.21 -7.00
C VAL A 44 -6.06 -2.93 -7.30
N ASN A 45 -6.05 -4.26 -7.46
CA ASN A 45 -7.26 -5.03 -7.73
C ASN A 45 -8.40 -4.81 -6.72
N PRO A 46 -8.16 -4.67 -5.40
CA PRO A 46 -9.23 -4.36 -4.45
C PRO A 46 -9.95 -3.05 -4.78
N ILE A 47 -9.22 -2.01 -5.20
CA ILE A 47 -9.80 -0.72 -5.56
C ILE A 47 -10.65 -0.85 -6.82
N ARG A 48 -10.18 -1.60 -7.82
CA ARG A 48 -10.94 -1.86 -9.05
C ARG A 48 -12.23 -2.63 -8.75
N LEU A 49 -12.15 -3.64 -7.91
CA LEU A 49 -13.32 -4.41 -7.45
C LEU A 49 -14.38 -3.48 -6.83
N PHE A 50 -13.98 -2.55 -5.98
CA PHE A 50 -14.89 -1.60 -5.36
C PHE A 50 -15.49 -0.63 -6.38
N ALA A 51 -14.70 -0.17 -7.36
CA ALA A 51 -15.18 0.67 -8.46
C ALA A 51 -16.19 -0.08 -9.34
N GLU A 52 -15.90 -1.33 -9.72
CA GLU A 52 -16.80 -2.20 -10.47
C GLU A 52 -18.11 -2.51 -9.74
N HIS A 53 -18.06 -2.58 -8.41
CA HIS A 53 -19.24 -2.71 -7.57
C HIS A 53 -19.99 -1.39 -7.36
N GLY A 54 -19.56 -0.28 -7.97
CA GLY A 54 -20.26 1.02 -7.91
C GLY A 54 -20.13 1.73 -6.57
N HIS A 55 -19.07 1.50 -5.80
CA HIS A 55 -18.85 2.25 -4.56
C HIS A 55 -18.34 3.66 -4.84
N MET A 56 -18.97 4.67 -4.22
CA MET A 56 -18.29 5.93 -3.96
C MET A 56 -17.13 5.67 -3.01
N MET A 57 -15.96 6.24 -3.25
CA MET A 57 -14.80 5.98 -2.41
C MET A 57 -13.73 7.07 -2.52
N LEU A 58 -12.86 7.11 -1.51
CA LEU A 58 -11.64 7.90 -1.54
C LEU A 58 -10.43 6.97 -1.68
N VAL A 59 -9.49 7.37 -2.52
CA VAL A 59 -8.21 6.65 -2.70
C VAL A 59 -7.07 7.63 -2.52
N SER A 60 -6.33 7.50 -1.43
CA SER A 60 -5.09 8.21 -1.16
C SER A 60 -3.91 7.37 -1.64
N GLN A 61 -3.07 7.94 -2.48
CA GLN A 61 -1.93 7.26 -3.09
C GLN A 61 -0.66 8.02 -2.82
N SER A 62 0.34 7.37 -2.25
CA SER A 62 1.66 7.97 -2.01
C SER A 62 2.71 7.42 -2.97
N PHE A 63 3.57 8.28 -3.50
CA PHE A 63 4.71 7.89 -4.33
C PHE A 63 6.03 7.86 -3.55
N SER A 64 6.00 8.20 -2.25
CA SER A 64 7.21 8.26 -1.42
C SER A 64 7.99 6.95 -1.38
N LYS A 65 7.31 5.80 -1.34
CA LYS A 65 7.93 4.49 -1.18
C LYS A 65 8.29 3.84 -2.52
N ASN A 66 7.33 3.77 -3.43
CA ASN A 66 7.51 3.07 -4.70
C ASN A 66 8.32 3.84 -5.75
N MET A 67 8.59 5.14 -5.52
CA MET A 67 9.53 5.95 -6.30
C MET A 67 10.71 6.46 -5.46
N SER A 68 10.82 6.07 -4.18
CA SER A 68 11.90 6.47 -3.25
C SER A 68 12.05 8.00 -3.07
N ILE A 69 10.97 8.76 -3.22
CA ILE A 69 10.95 10.23 -3.14
C ILE A 69 10.31 10.72 -1.83
N TYR A 70 10.85 10.27 -0.71
CA TYR A 70 10.30 10.56 0.63
C TYR A 70 10.25 12.05 0.96
N CYS A 71 11.27 12.82 0.57
CA CYS A 71 11.40 14.24 0.91
C CYS A 71 10.49 15.13 0.07
N ASP A 72 10.09 14.71 -1.12
CA ASP A 72 9.28 15.51 -2.06
C ASP A 72 7.81 15.62 -1.65
N ARG A 73 7.35 14.79 -0.69
CA ARG A 73 6.00 14.80 -0.14
C ARG A 73 4.90 14.81 -1.19
N VAL A 74 4.95 13.85 -2.12
CA VAL A 74 4.05 13.76 -3.27
C VAL A 74 3.13 12.55 -3.19
N GLY A 75 1.87 12.78 -3.51
CA GLY A 75 0.82 11.77 -3.58
C GLY A 75 -0.35 12.30 -4.39
N SER A 76 -1.40 11.51 -4.51
CA SER A 76 -2.66 11.90 -5.13
C SER A 76 -3.84 11.47 -4.27
N LEU A 77 -4.91 12.25 -4.31
CA LEU A 77 -6.21 11.88 -3.78
C LEU A 77 -7.18 11.76 -4.96
N THR A 78 -7.77 10.59 -5.12
CA THR A 78 -8.86 10.34 -6.07
C THR A 78 -10.15 10.17 -5.28
N VAL A 79 -11.21 10.85 -5.71
CA VAL A 79 -12.56 10.72 -5.14
C VAL A 79 -13.48 10.22 -6.24
N VAL A 80 -14.09 9.06 -6.03
CA VAL A 80 -15.09 8.49 -6.93
C VAL A 80 -16.46 8.97 -6.46
N CYS A 81 -17.19 9.65 -7.33
CA CYS A 81 -18.48 10.28 -7.08
C CYS A 81 -19.55 9.65 -7.98
N ASP A 82 -20.81 9.77 -7.60
CA ASP A 82 -21.95 9.24 -8.36
C ASP A 82 -22.21 10.01 -9.66
N SER A 83 -21.82 11.29 -9.72
CA SER A 83 -22.06 12.13 -10.88
C SER A 83 -20.95 13.16 -11.10
N GLU A 84 -20.86 13.65 -12.32
CA GLU A 84 -19.95 14.73 -12.68
C GLU A 84 -20.22 16.01 -11.87
N GLN A 85 -21.49 16.32 -11.63
CA GLN A 85 -21.87 17.50 -10.82
C GLN A 85 -21.37 17.37 -9.38
N GLU A 86 -21.47 16.18 -8.79
CA GLU A 86 -20.94 15.92 -7.46
C GLU A 86 -19.42 16.03 -7.44
N ALA A 87 -18.73 15.46 -8.43
CA ALA A 87 -17.29 15.57 -8.55
C ALA A 87 -16.81 17.03 -8.58
N TYR A 88 -17.51 17.91 -9.32
CA TYR A 88 -17.22 19.35 -9.32
C TYR A 88 -17.41 20.00 -7.94
N ARG A 89 -18.48 19.65 -7.23
CA ARG A 89 -18.73 20.17 -5.87
C ARG A 89 -17.64 19.72 -4.90
N VAL A 90 -17.30 18.43 -4.91
CA VAL A 90 -16.23 17.86 -4.09
C VAL A 90 -14.90 18.51 -4.41
N GLN A 91 -14.55 18.65 -5.69
CA GLN A 91 -13.32 19.32 -6.12
C GLN A 91 -13.25 20.76 -5.62
N SER A 92 -14.37 21.50 -5.68
CA SER A 92 -14.44 22.88 -5.16
C SER A 92 -14.17 22.93 -3.66
N GLN A 93 -14.76 22.03 -2.86
CA GLN A 93 -14.51 21.97 -1.42
C GLN A 93 -13.07 21.56 -1.09
N LEU A 94 -12.52 20.58 -1.82
CA LEU A 94 -11.11 20.18 -1.66
C LEU A 94 -10.16 21.35 -1.94
N LYS A 95 -10.43 22.15 -2.97
CA LYS A 95 -9.63 23.38 -3.25
C LYS A 95 -9.66 24.36 -2.08
N ASN A 96 -10.82 24.57 -1.47
CA ASN A 96 -10.94 25.45 -0.29
C ASN A 96 -10.13 24.91 0.90
N ILE A 97 -10.18 23.61 1.15
CA ILE A 97 -9.38 22.96 2.20
C ILE A 97 -7.89 23.10 1.91
N ILE A 98 -7.45 22.87 0.68
CA ILE A 98 -6.07 23.00 0.24
C ILE A 98 -5.56 24.44 0.47
N ILE A 99 -6.32 25.43 0.01
CA ILE A 99 -5.97 26.84 0.17
C ILE A 99 -5.84 27.21 1.65
N SER A 100 -6.77 26.75 2.50
CA SER A 100 -6.76 27.06 3.92
C SER A 100 -5.64 26.36 4.71
N LYS A 101 -5.12 25.21 4.21
CA LYS A 101 -4.10 24.42 4.91
C LYS A 101 -2.67 24.73 4.48
N TYR A 102 -2.39 24.84 3.20
CA TYR A 102 -1.04 25.00 2.67
C TYR A 102 -0.95 25.76 1.33
N ILE A 103 -2.04 26.31 0.84
CA ILE A 103 -2.17 27.15 -0.37
C ILE A 103 -1.76 26.40 -1.64
N CYS A 104 -0.47 26.07 -1.80
CA CYS A 104 0.08 25.31 -2.93
C CYS A 104 1.09 24.28 -2.43
N PRO A 105 0.97 23.01 -2.86
CA PRO A 105 1.99 22.00 -2.61
C PRO A 105 3.26 22.30 -3.43
N PRO A 106 4.44 21.80 -3.00
CA PRO A 106 5.65 21.82 -3.82
C PRO A 106 5.43 21.09 -5.14
N ILE A 107 5.80 21.74 -6.26
CA ILE A 107 5.54 21.18 -7.61
C ILE A 107 6.57 20.15 -8.05
N GLN A 108 7.78 20.15 -7.45
CA GLN A 108 8.91 19.33 -7.89
C GLN A 108 8.60 17.84 -7.89
N GLY A 109 8.09 17.30 -6.79
CA GLY A 109 7.72 15.89 -6.69
C GLY A 109 6.64 15.50 -7.71
N GLY A 110 5.64 16.37 -7.90
CA GLY A 110 4.58 16.14 -8.89
C GLY A 110 5.12 16.08 -10.32
N ARG A 111 6.05 16.96 -10.68
CA ARG A 111 6.72 16.95 -12.00
C ARG A 111 7.54 15.68 -12.20
N LEU A 112 8.30 15.26 -11.18
CA LEU A 112 9.09 14.03 -11.23
C LEU A 112 8.21 12.80 -11.47
N VAL A 113 7.13 12.65 -10.70
CA VAL A 113 6.15 11.57 -10.88
C VAL A 113 5.53 11.62 -12.27
N ALA A 114 5.10 12.79 -12.73
CA ALA A 114 4.51 12.96 -14.06
C ALA A 114 5.49 12.55 -15.16
N SER A 115 6.76 12.96 -15.07
CA SER A 115 7.79 12.58 -16.08
C SER A 115 7.97 11.06 -16.13
N ILE A 116 8.05 10.38 -14.99
CA ILE A 116 8.19 8.91 -14.95
C ILE A 116 6.94 8.21 -15.51
N LEU A 117 5.76 8.69 -15.20
CA LEU A 117 4.52 8.02 -15.61
C LEU A 117 4.11 8.28 -17.06
N THR A 118 4.54 9.40 -17.64
CA THR A 118 4.21 9.78 -19.04
C THR A 118 5.24 9.28 -20.05
N ASP A 119 6.51 9.14 -19.66
CA ASP A 119 7.53 8.57 -20.52
C ASP A 119 7.48 7.03 -20.47
N SER A 120 7.32 6.39 -21.62
CA SER A 120 7.17 4.93 -21.72
C SER A 120 8.42 4.17 -21.25
N THR A 121 9.60 4.71 -21.52
CA THR A 121 10.90 4.11 -21.16
C THR A 121 11.12 4.20 -19.65
N LEU A 122 10.98 5.39 -19.07
CA LEU A 122 11.12 5.60 -17.63
C LEU A 122 10.09 4.77 -16.84
N LYS A 123 8.85 4.74 -17.30
CA LYS A 123 7.78 3.93 -16.69
C LYS A 123 8.10 2.44 -16.73
N HIS A 124 8.67 1.95 -17.83
CA HIS A 124 9.08 0.56 -17.96
C HIS A 124 10.23 0.21 -16.99
N GLU A 125 11.26 1.03 -16.92
CA GLU A 125 12.36 0.82 -15.98
C GLU A 125 11.88 0.90 -14.51
N TRP A 126 11.05 1.87 -14.16
CA TRP A 126 10.45 1.93 -12.84
C TRP A 126 9.67 0.65 -12.46
N LYS A 127 8.89 0.10 -13.40
CA LYS A 127 8.19 -1.18 -13.16
C LYS A 127 9.16 -2.34 -12.94
N LYS A 128 10.27 -2.40 -13.68
CA LYS A 128 11.31 -3.40 -13.47
C LYS A 128 11.95 -3.29 -12.08
N ASP A 129 12.21 -2.08 -11.63
CA ASP A 129 12.77 -1.85 -10.29
C ASP A 129 11.82 -2.29 -9.19
N LEU A 130 10.52 -2.03 -9.31
CA LEU A 130 9.50 -2.55 -8.38
C LEU A 130 9.52 -4.08 -8.34
N GLN A 131 9.61 -4.75 -9.49
CA GLN A 131 9.71 -6.21 -9.57
C GLN A 131 10.97 -6.73 -8.87
N ARG A 132 12.14 -6.10 -9.10
CA ARG A 132 13.41 -6.48 -8.44
C ARG A 132 13.32 -6.35 -6.92
N ILE A 133 12.74 -5.26 -6.42
CA ILE A 133 12.55 -5.02 -4.97
C ILE A 133 11.62 -6.09 -4.38
N SER A 134 10.48 -6.35 -5.00
CA SER A 134 9.52 -7.35 -4.54
C SER A 134 10.12 -8.75 -4.53
N GLN A 135 10.84 -9.15 -5.58
CA GLN A 135 11.52 -10.45 -5.66
C GLN A 135 12.59 -10.60 -4.56
N ARG A 136 13.42 -9.57 -4.34
CA ARG A 136 14.41 -9.58 -3.26
C ARG A 136 13.74 -9.75 -1.90
N LEU A 137 12.65 -9.04 -1.64
CA LEU A 137 11.91 -9.16 -0.39
C LEU A 137 11.39 -10.57 -0.16
N LEU A 138 10.81 -11.19 -1.20
CA LEU A 138 10.30 -12.57 -1.13
C LEU A 138 11.42 -13.57 -0.85
N LEU A 139 12.58 -13.42 -1.50
CA LEU A 139 13.75 -14.27 -1.25
C LEU A 139 14.26 -14.13 0.18
N THR A 140 14.38 -12.89 0.67
CA THR A 140 14.81 -12.63 2.07
C THR A 140 13.85 -13.26 3.08
N ARG A 141 12.54 -13.15 2.84
CA ARG A 141 11.53 -13.79 3.70
C ARG A 141 11.64 -15.31 3.71
N LYS A 142 11.83 -15.94 2.55
CA LYS A 142 12.03 -17.39 2.45
C LYS A 142 13.29 -17.84 3.18
N GLN A 143 14.39 -17.10 3.05
CA GLN A 143 15.63 -17.38 3.77
C GLN A 143 15.47 -17.25 5.28
N LEU A 144 14.80 -16.19 5.75
CA LEU A 144 14.51 -16.00 7.18
C LEU A 144 13.63 -17.13 7.71
N GLN A 145 12.57 -17.49 7.00
CA GLN A 145 11.69 -18.60 7.37
C GLN A 145 12.48 -19.91 7.50
N SER A 146 13.29 -20.27 6.50
CA SER A 146 14.09 -21.50 6.51
C SER A 146 15.01 -21.55 7.72
N LYS A 147 15.73 -20.47 8.00
CA LYS A 147 16.64 -20.40 9.15
C LYS A 147 15.92 -20.49 10.50
N LEU A 148 14.75 -19.89 10.63
CA LEU A 148 13.97 -19.97 11.86
C LEU A 148 13.34 -21.35 12.05
N MET A 149 12.91 -22.01 10.98
CA MET A 149 12.43 -23.39 11.03
C MET A 149 13.54 -24.39 11.42
N GLU A 150 14.77 -24.17 10.95
CA GLU A 150 15.93 -24.95 11.35
C GLU A 150 16.30 -24.75 12.83
N ALA A 151 16.25 -23.50 13.30
CA ALA A 151 16.64 -23.13 14.66
C ALA A 151 15.60 -23.48 15.73
N CYS A 152 14.31 -23.34 15.40
CA CYS A 152 13.18 -23.51 16.31
C CYS A 152 12.00 -24.20 15.61
N PRO A 153 12.10 -25.49 15.33
CA PRO A 153 11.09 -26.22 14.58
C PRO A 153 9.75 -26.33 15.31
N GLU A 154 9.73 -26.22 16.62
CA GLU A 154 8.53 -26.25 17.46
C GLU A 154 7.58 -25.06 17.20
N ASN A 155 8.09 -23.97 16.63
CA ASN A 155 7.32 -22.76 16.31
C ASN A 155 6.95 -22.67 14.82
N ASP A 156 6.91 -23.79 14.09
CA ASP A 156 6.65 -23.88 12.64
C ASP A 156 5.44 -23.03 12.19
N HIS A 157 4.34 -23.09 12.92
CA HIS A 157 3.14 -22.30 12.61
C HIS A 157 3.40 -20.78 12.59
N GLN A 158 4.21 -20.28 13.52
CA GLN A 158 4.56 -18.86 13.58
C GLN A 158 5.46 -18.49 12.41
N TRP A 159 6.44 -19.32 12.07
CA TRP A 159 7.37 -19.06 10.98
C TRP A 159 6.73 -19.12 9.59
N ARG A 160 5.67 -19.90 9.39
CA ARG A 160 4.91 -19.91 8.13
C ARG A 160 4.31 -18.56 7.79
N THR A 161 3.93 -17.79 8.79
CA THR A 161 3.36 -16.45 8.59
C THR A 161 4.32 -15.49 7.88
N ILE A 162 5.63 -15.74 7.91
CA ILE A 162 6.65 -14.93 7.24
C ILE A 162 6.43 -14.88 5.73
N THR A 163 6.05 -16.00 5.12
CA THR A 163 5.82 -16.12 3.68
C THR A 163 4.33 -16.06 3.29
N GLU A 164 3.42 -16.34 4.21
CA GLU A 164 1.98 -16.21 4.00
C GLU A 164 1.55 -14.72 3.95
N GLN A 165 2.13 -13.90 4.82
CA GLN A 165 1.93 -12.45 4.76
C GLN A 165 2.71 -11.86 3.59
N ARG A 166 2.07 -10.96 2.84
CA ARG A 166 2.68 -10.29 1.69
C ARG A 166 2.98 -8.83 2.01
N GLY A 167 3.75 -8.17 1.14
CA GLY A 167 4.11 -6.77 1.28
C GLY A 167 5.43 -6.56 2.01
N ILE A 168 5.77 -5.31 2.31
CA ILE A 168 7.07 -4.94 2.90
C ILE A 168 7.18 -5.36 4.36
N PHE A 169 6.07 -5.39 5.08
CA PHE A 169 6.04 -5.67 6.51
C PHE A 169 5.57 -7.09 6.79
N TRP A 170 6.08 -7.63 7.88
CA TRP A 170 5.63 -8.88 8.48
C TRP A 170 5.29 -8.62 9.95
N TYR A 171 4.11 -9.02 10.38
CA TYR A 171 3.73 -8.99 11.78
C TYR A 171 4.21 -10.27 12.46
N SER A 172 5.23 -10.15 13.30
CA SER A 172 5.91 -11.28 13.93
C SER A 172 5.11 -11.92 15.06
N GLY A 173 4.20 -11.17 15.70
CA GLY A 173 3.50 -11.62 16.91
C GLY A 173 4.38 -11.63 18.18
N LEU A 174 5.58 -11.07 18.13
CA LEU A 174 6.47 -10.97 19.28
C LEU A 174 5.84 -10.08 20.37
N THR A 175 6.03 -10.46 21.62
CA THR A 175 5.65 -9.65 22.78
C THR A 175 6.59 -8.46 22.96
N SER A 176 6.15 -7.42 23.68
CA SER A 176 7.00 -6.25 23.97
C SER A 176 8.32 -6.65 24.66
N SER A 177 8.28 -7.59 25.60
CA SER A 177 9.47 -8.09 26.28
C SER A 177 10.46 -8.77 25.31
N GLN A 178 9.96 -9.57 24.36
CA GLN A 178 10.81 -10.19 23.34
C GLN A 178 11.43 -9.14 22.40
N VAL A 179 10.68 -8.10 22.03
CA VAL A 179 11.21 -6.99 21.24
C VAL A 179 12.27 -6.22 22.00
N GLU A 180 12.07 -5.93 23.30
CA GLU A 180 13.06 -5.28 24.15
C GLU A 180 14.35 -6.10 24.27
N THR A 181 14.26 -7.44 24.42
CA THR A 181 15.41 -8.32 24.39
C THR A 181 16.18 -8.24 23.07
N LEU A 182 15.48 -8.26 21.92
CA LEU A 182 16.12 -8.14 20.61
C LEU A 182 16.87 -6.81 20.47
N ILE A 183 16.28 -5.70 20.94
CA ILE A 183 16.91 -4.38 20.88
C ILE A 183 18.11 -4.29 21.82
N ASN A 184 17.96 -4.67 23.09
CA ASN A 184 18.94 -4.43 24.14
C ASN A 184 20.13 -5.40 24.07
N ASP A 185 19.86 -6.68 23.80
CA ASP A 185 20.87 -7.73 23.86
C ASP A 185 21.48 -8.05 22.50
N TYR A 186 20.73 -7.85 21.41
CA TYR A 186 21.16 -8.24 20.07
C TYR A 186 21.24 -7.07 19.06
N SER A 187 20.82 -5.87 19.43
CA SER A 187 20.81 -4.68 18.55
C SER A 187 20.02 -4.88 17.24
N ILE A 188 18.90 -5.60 17.31
CA ILE A 188 18.01 -5.91 16.18
C ILE A 188 16.71 -5.10 16.28
#